data_5dda8f1baca62f696211a716bbf8cb12
#
_entry.id   5dda8f1baca62f696211a716bbf8cb12
#
_cell.length_a   1.000
_cell.length_b   1.000
_cell.length_c   1.000
_cell.angle_alpha   90.00
_cell.angle_beta   90.00
_cell.angle_gamma   90.00
#
_symmetry.space_group_name_H-M   'P 1'
#
loop_
_entity.id
_entity.type
_entity.pdbx_description
1 polymer ?
#
loop_
_entity_poly.entity_id
_entity_poly.type
_entity_poly.pdbx_seq_one_letter_code
_entity_poly.pdbx_strand_id
1 'polypeptide(L)'
;MNTTKMSQEIRIDELGADNQGKEVSRMEKESSVMETGLNQGQRAAIGFAAGVGGAAAVVVCSYLLFGLGVSGILGVTAPLPLKSPDIYKPLFWGGLWGILFGLFVKPAWKRLYLFGFLYVLAPLIALFLFFLPMAGAGYFGLHRGPTFTLYLLLVNLPFGIVTALAARAIIGKHP
;
A
#
# COMPACT_ATOMS: atom_id res chain seq x y z
N MET A 1 -13.55 -8.98 -61.70
CA MET A 1 -12.66 -9.12 -60.50
C MET A 1 -13.55 -9.12 -59.28
N ASN A 2 -13.52 -10.20 -58.50
CA ASN A 2 -14.65 -10.62 -57.65
C ASN A 2 -14.60 -9.91 -56.28
N THR A 3 -15.48 -8.95 -56.04
CA THR A 3 -15.64 -8.16 -54.79
C THR A 3 -15.79 -9.04 -53.55
N THR A 4 -16.40 -10.21 -53.70
CA THR A 4 -16.60 -11.18 -52.59
C THR A 4 -15.29 -11.78 -52.07
N LYS A 5 -14.28 -11.97 -52.94
CA LYS A 5 -12.99 -12.53 -52.56
C LYS A 5 -12.16 -11.52 -51.72
N MET A 6 -12.21 -10.24 -52.09
CA MET A 6 -11.53 -9.17 -51.38
C MET A 6 -12.13 -8.91 -49.98
N SER A 7 -13.46 -9.06 -49.81
CA SER A 7 -14.11 -8.92 -48.48
C SER A 7 -13.82 -10.08 -47.55
N GLN A 8 -13.56 -11.29 -48.07
CA GLN A 8 -13.14 -12.43 -47.25
C GLN A 8 -11.68 -12.32 -46.79
N GLU A 9 -10.76 -11.84 -47.66
CA GLU A 9 -9.36 -11.63 -47.27
C GLU A 9 -9.23 -10.58 -46.15
N ILE A 10 -9.93 -9.45 -46.27
CA ILE A 10 -9.91 -8.39 -45.22
C ILE A 10 -10.42 -8.93 -43.88
N ARG A 11 -11.46 -9.77 -43.88
CA ARG A 11 -12.01 -10.35 -42.62
C ARG A 11 -11.07 -11.37 -41.98
N ILE A 12 -10.25 -12.09 -42.78
CA ILE A 12 -9.27 -13.04 -42.25
C ILE A 12 -8.11 -12.29 -41.59
N ASP A 13 -7.67 -11.18 -42.20
CA ASP A 13 -6.61 -10.35 -41.65
C ASP A 13 -7.03 -9.65 -40.35
N GLU A 14 -8.27 -9.17 -40.23
CA GLU A 14 -8.80 -8.58 -39.01
C GLU A 14 -8.92 -9.61 -37.87
N LEU A 15 -9.36 -10.83 -38.17
CA LEU A 15 -9.43 -11.93 -37.20
C LEU A 15 -8.02 -12.38 -36.76
N GLY A 16 -7.05 -12.35 -37.67
CA GLY A 16 -5.64 -12.63 -37.37
C GLY A 16 -5.02 -11.60 -36.42
N ALA A 17 -5.27 -10.33 -36.68
CA ALA A 17 -4.77 -9.23 -35.86
C ALA A 17 -5.37 -9.24 -34.42
N ASP A 18 -6.68 -9.52 -34.28
CA ASP A 18 -7.33 -9.62 -32.96
C ASP A 18 -6.80 -10.81 -32.16
N ASN A 19 -6.57 -11.94 -32.80
CA ASN A 19 -5.98 -13.11 -32.12
C ASN A 19 -4.52 -12.87 -31.70
N GLN A 20 -3.70 -12.22 -32.51
CA GLN A 20 -2.34 -11.86 -32.14
C GLN A 20 -2.31 -10.90 -30.95
N GLY A 21 -3.18 -9.90 -30.91
CA GLY A 21 -3.29 -8.98 -29.79
C GLY A 21 -3.65 -9.70 -28.48
N LYS A 22 -4.55 -10.69 -28.55
CA LYS A 22 -4.94 -11.50 -27.37
C LYS A 22 -3.82 -12.43 -26.92
N GLU A 23 -3.06 -13.01 -27.81
CA GLU A 23 -1.91 -13.86 -27.46
C GLU A 23 -0.76 -13.05 -26.84
N VAL A 24 -0.45 -11.88 -27.36
CA VAL A 24 0.56 -10.98 -26.78
C VAL A 24 0.17 -10.59 -25.36
N SER A 25 -1.08 -10.17 -25.16
CA SER A 25 -1.61 -9.82 -23.83
C SER A 25 -1.58 -11.00 -22.84
N ARG A 26 -1.85 -12.21 -23.34
CA ARG A 26 -1.77 -13.44 -22.54
C ARG A 26 -0.33 -13.79 -22.16
N MET A 27 0.61 -13.70 -23.10
CA MET A 27 2.03 -13.94 -22.84
C MET A 27 2.64 -12.92 -21.88
N GLU A 28 2.27 -11.64 -21.99
CA GLU A 28 2.68 -10.61 -21.04
C GLU A 28 2.14 -10.90 -19.61
N LYS A 29 0.89 -11.35 -19.53
CA LYS A 29 0.28 -11.75 -18.26
C LYS A 29 0.94 -12.99 -17.67
N GLU A 30 1.23 -14.00 -18.48
CA GLU A 30 1.91 -15.23 -18.05
C GLU A 30 3.38 -14.96 -17.67
N SER A 31 4.09 -14.11 -18.41
CA SER A 31 5.45 -13.69 -18.04
C SER A 31 5.47 -12.91 -16.73
N SER A 32 4.46 -12.06 -16.51
CA SER A 32 4.32 -11.31 -15.26
C SER A 32 4.00 -12.21 -14.05
N VAL A 33 3.30 -13.31 -14.26
CA VAL A 33 3.02 -14.33 -13.23
C VAL A 33 4.25 -15.18 -12.97
N MET A 34 5.02 -15.55 -14.01
CA MET A 34 6.27 -16.32 -13.85
C MET A 34 7.36 -15.55 -13.12
N GLU A 35 7.44 -14.23 -13.32
CA GLU A 35 8.47 -13.38 -12.71
C GLU A 35 8.31 -13.18 -11.19
N THR A 36 7.09 -13.33 -10.65
CA THR A 36 6.78 -13.15 -9.22
C THR A 36 6.11 -14.35 -8.58
N GLY A 37 5.66 -15.32 -9.35
CA GLY A 37 4.86 -16.46 -8.88
C GLY A 37 3.50 -16.06 -8.27
N LEU A 38 3.15 -14.77 -8.26
CA LEU A 38 1.95 -14.24 -7.62
C LEU A 38 1.11 -13.42 -8.61
N ASN A 39 -0.19 -13.70 -8.66
CA ASN A 39 -1.14 -12.88 -9.41
C ASN A 39 -1.47 -11.56 -8.67
N GLN A 40 -2.12 -10.61 -9.37
CA GLN A 40 -2.44 -9.30 -8.79
C GLN A 40 -3.33 -9.39 -7.54
N GLY A 41 -4.30 -10.32 -7.52
CA GLY A 41 -5.18 -10.54 -6.37
C GLY A 41 -4.42 -11.04 -5.14
N GLN A 42 -3.51 -11.99 -5.33
CA GLN A 42 -2.65 -12.49 -4.26
C GLN A 42 -1.74 -11.38 -3.71
N ARG A 43 -1.18 -10.54 -4.58
CA ARG A 43 -0.34 -9.40 -4.17
C ARG A 43 -1.15 -8.37 -3.39
N ALA A 44 -2.38 -8.09 -3.80
CA ALA A 44 -3.29 -7.20 -3.07
C ALA A 44 -3.65 -7.78 -1.69
N ALA A 45 -3.97 -9.08 -1.60
CA ALA A 45 -4.30 -9.75 -0.35
C ALA A 45 -3.11 -9.77 0.62
N ILE A 46 -1.91 -10.11 0.13
CA ILE A 46 -0.67 -10.08 0.91
C ILE A 46 -0.38 -8.65 1.38
N GLY A 47 -0.54 -7.67 0.48
CA GLY A 47 -0.39 -6.27 0.80
C GLY A 47 -1.35 -5.82 1.89
N PHE A 48 -2.64 -6.19 1.79
CA PHE A 48 -3.64 -5.90 2.82
C PHE A 48 -3.23 -6.44 4.20
N ALA A 49 -2.91 -7.74 4.27
CA ALA A 49 -2.50 -8.38 5.53
C ALA A 49 -1.23 -7.72 6.12
N ALA A 50 -0.25 -7.43 5.26
CA ALA A 50 0.98 -6.75 5.66
C ALA A 50 0.71 -5.32 6.15
N GLY A 51 -0.19 -4.59 5.48
CA GLY A 51 -0.59 -3.23 5.88
C GLY A 51 -1.34 -3.18 7.21
N VAL A 52 -2.19 -4.18 7.49
CA VAL A 52 -2.80 -4.34 8.83
C VAL A 52 -1.72 -4.54 9.89
N GLY A 53 -0.70 -5.37 9.61
CA GLY A 53 0.46 -5.54 10.49
C GLY A 53 1.23 -4.23 10.71
N GLY A 54 1.43 -3.45 9.65
CA GLY A 54 2.05 -2.12 9.72
C GLY A 54 1.25 -1.16 10.60
N ALA A 55 -0.09 -1.14 10.44
CA ALA A 55 -0.97 -0.31 11.29
C ALA A 55 -0.97 -0.75 12.75
N ALA A 56 -0.93 -2.06 13.02
CA ALA A 56 -0.77 -2.56 14.37
C ALA A 56 0.54 -2.08 15.01
N ALA A 57 1.64 -2.04 14.23
CA ALA A 57 2.91 -1.49 14.70
C ALA A 57 2.83 0.01 15.02
N VAL A 58 2.05 0.79 14.27
CA VAL A 58 1.77 2.21 14.60
C VAL A 58 1.06 2.32 15.94
N VAL A 59 0.03 1.49 16.18
CA VAL A 59 -0.68 1.45 17.48
C VAL A 59 0.28 1.11 18.60
N VAL A 60 1.08 0.05 18.45
CA VAL A 60 2.11 -0.34 19.45
C VAL A 60 3.09 0.80 19.69
N CYS A 61 3.58 1.44 18.62
CA CYS A 61 4.48 2.58 18.72
C CYS A 61 3.86 3.73 19.53
N SER A 62 2.55 4.02 19.35
CA SER A 62 1.85 5.06 20.11
C SER A 62 1.85 4.77 21.61
N TYR A 63 1.68 3.51 22.00
CA TYR A 63 1.76 3.08 23.40
C TYR A 63 3.17 3.16 23.98
N LEU A 64 4.17 2.78 23.18
CA LEU A 64 5.58 2.91 23.58
C LEU A 64 5.97 4.38 23.79
N LEU A 65 5.63 5.26 22.86
CA LEU A 65 5.90 6.70 22.99
C LEU A 65 5.17 7.30 24.19
N PHE A 66 3.98 6.82 24.48
CA PHE A 66 3.21 7.24 25.66
C PHE A 66 3.89 6.75 26.95
N GLY A 67 4.21 5.47 27.03
CA GLY A 67 4.87 4.86 28.20
C GLY A 67 6.25 5.46 28.51
N LEU A 68 6.97 5.92 27.47
CA LEU A 68 8.26 6.62 27.59
C LEU A 68 8.11 8.12 27.91
N GLY A 69 6.87 8.64 28.01
CA GLY A 69 6.63 10.06 28.26
C GLY A 69 6.84 10.98 27.05
N VAL A 70 7.30 10.45 25.91
CA VAL A 70 7.58 11.23 24.69
C VAL A 70 6.30 11.86 24.14
N SER A 71 5.16 11.14 24.19
CA SER A 71 3.88 11.67 23.78
C SER A 71 3.49 12.94 24.53
N GLY A 72 3.69 12.96 25.86
CA GLY A 72 3.39 14.12 26.72
C GLY A 72 4.25 15.34 26.36
N ILE A 73 5.54 15.14 26.10
CA ILE A 73 6.47 16.20 25.64
C ILE A 73 5.99 16.77 24.28
N LEU A 74 5.41 15.94 23.42
CA LEU A 74 4.91 16.32 22.11
C LEU A 74 3.44 16.79 22.14
N GLY A 75 2.85 17.01 23.31
CA GLY A 75 1.50 17.56 23.48
C GLY A 75 0.37 16.55 23.24
N VAL A 76 0.68 15.23 23.29
CA VAL A 76 -0.29 14.15 23.13
C VAL A 76 -0.54 13.47 24.48
N THR A 77 -1.76 13.59 24.99
CA THR A 77 -2.14 13.16 26.35
C THR A 77 -2.62 11.72 26.46
N ALA A 78 -2.85 11.04 25.34
CA ALA A 78 -3.28 9.64 25.30
C ALA A 78 -2.75 8.92 24.06
N PRO A 79 -2.45 7.61 24.15
CA PRO A 79 -2.12 6.80 22.99
C PRO A 79 -3.34 6.57 22.08
N LEU A 80 -3.13 5.96 20.92
CA LEU A 80 -4.22 5.59 20.02
C LEU A 80 -5.18 4.62 20.71
N PRO A 81 -6.51 4.84 20.61
CA PRO A 81 -7.48 4.02 21.35
C PRO A 81 -7.50 2.58 20.84
N LEU A 82 -7.41 1.61 21.77
CA LEU A 82 -7.60 0.17 21.48
C LEU A 82 -9.06 -0.26 21.56
N LYS A 83 -9.94 0.62 22.03
CA LYS A 83 -11.35 0.30 22.21
C LYS A 83 -12.09 0.24 20.87
N SER A 84 -12.96 -0.78 20.71
CA SER A 84 -13.91 -0.82 19.59
C SER A 84 -14.90 0.38 19.68
N PRO A 85 -15.24 1.03 18.54
CA PRO A 85 -14.84 0.72 17.17
C PRO A 85 -13.55 1.43 16.70
N ASP A 86 -12.90 2.22 17.52
CA ASP A 86 -11.84 3.14 17.11
C ASP A 86 -10.58 2.42 16.61
N ILE A 87 -10.27 1.22 17.17
CA ILE A 87 -9.13 0.41 16.75
C ILE A 87 -9.26 -0.06 15.28
N TYR A 88 -10.48 -0.24 14.79
CA TYR A 88 -10.68 -0.71 13.41
C TYR A 88 -10.29 0.33 12.37
N LYS A 89 -10.39 1.63 12.69
CA LYS A 89 -10.05 2.71 11.76
C LYS A 89 -8.59 2.65 11.28
N PRO A 90 -7.57 2.68 12.16
CA PRO A 90 -6.18 2.59 11.73
C PRO A 90 -5.87 1.25 11.04
N LEU A 91 -6.43 0.13 11.50
CA LEU A 91 -6.20 -1.18 10.90
C LEU A 91 -6.78 -1.27 9.49
N PHE A 92 -8.02 -0.79 9.28
CA PHE A 92 -8.66 -0.76 7.97
C PHE A 92 -7.88 0.12 6.98
N TRP A 93 -7.55 1.35 7.39
CA TRP A 93 -6.76 2.25 6.54
C TRP A 93 -5.37 1.70 6.27
N GLY A 94 -4.72 1.09 7.25
CA GLY A 94 -3.44 0.43 7.05
C GLY A 94 -3.51 -0.72 6.06
N GLY A 95 -4.57 -1.54 6.14
CA GLY A 95 -4.83 -2.59 5.14
C GLY A 95 -5.05 -2.02 3.74
N LEU A 96 -5.83 -0.95 3.60
CA LEU A 96 -6.09 -0.30 2.32
C LEU A 96 -4.80 0.26 1.69
N TRP A 97 -3.97 0.95 2.47
CA TRP A 97 -2.63 1.37 2.03
C TRP A 97 -1.75 0.16 1.71
N GLY A 98 -1.85 -0.91 2.48
CA GLY A 98 -1.12 -2.15 2.21
C GLY A 98 -1.48 -2.78 0.85
N ILE A 99 -2.74 -2.72 0.39
CA ILE A 99 -3.11 -3.14 -0.98
C ILE A 99 -2.31 -2.37 -2.01
N LEU A 100 -2.27 -1.04 -1.91
CA LEU A 100 -1.49 -0.21 -2.82
C LEU A 100 -0.01 -0.60 -2.79
N PHE A 101 0.56 -0.80 -1.58
CA PHE A 101 1.92 -1.31 -1.43
C PHE A 101 2.12 -2.62 -2.20
N GLY A 102 1.26 -3.62 -2.00
CA GLY A 102 1.34 -4.93 -2.66
C GLY A 102 1.24 -4.86 -4.19
N LEU A 103 0.49 -3.90 -4.72
CA LEU A 103 0.34 -3.71 -6.17
C LEU A 103 1.57 -3.02 -6.79
N PHE A 104 2.12 -2.00 -6.12
CA PHE A 104 3.21 -1.17 -6.68
C PHE A 104 4.61 -1.74 -6.47
N VAL A 105 4.83 -2.60 -5.48
CA VAL A 105 6.17 -3.09 -5.10
C VAL A 105 6.69 -4.23 -5.99
N LYS A 106 6.13 -4.42 -7.19
CA LYS A 106 6.49 -5.50 -8.12
C LYS A 106 8.00 -5.65 -8.44
N PRO A 107 8.77 -4.60 -8.79
CA PRO A 107 10.17 -4.75 -9.20
C PRO A 107 11.18 -4.63 -8.06
N ALA A 108 10.78 -4.44 -6.82
CA ALA A 108 11.66 -3.91 -5.78
C ALA A 108 12.05 -4.90 -4.69
N TRP A 109 11.82 -6.23 -4.85
CA TRP A 109 12.10 -7.21 -3.81
C TRP A 109 13.55 -7.18 -3.27
N LYS A 110 14.54 -6.84 -4.10
CA LYS A 110 15.93 -6.68 -3.65
C LYS A 110 16.15 -5.45 -2.75
N ARG A 111 15.25 -4.45 -2.81
CA ARG A 111 15.31 -3.20 -2.03
C ARG A 111 14.01 -2.96 -1.24
N LEU A 112 13.34 -4.04 -0.83
CA LEU A 112 12.03 -3.99 -0.20
C LEU A 112 11.96 -3.05 1.01
N TYR A 113 12.98 -3.03 1.85
CA TYR A 113 13.03 -2.17 3.03
C TYR A 113 13.14 -0.69 2.68
N LEU A 114 13.92 -0.34 1.65
CA LEU A 114 14.01 1.02 1.16
C LEU A 114 12.67 1.48 0.60
N PHE A 115 12.00 0.61 -0.19
CA PHE A 115 10.67 0.92 -0.70
C PHE A 115 9.62 0.98 0.40
N GLY A 116 9.66 0.13 1.41
CA GLY A 116 8.80 0.21 2.58
C GLY A 116 8.99 1.52 3.33
N PHE A 117 10.24 1.94 3.54
CA PHE A 117 10.53 3.22 4.18
C PHE A 117 10.04 4.42 3.34
N LEU A 118 10.30 4.42 2.03
CA LEU A 118 9.80 5.48 1.14
C LEU A 118 8.28 5.45 1.01
N TYR A 119 7.68 4.26 1.05
CA TYR A 119 6.24 4.11 0.93
C TYR A 119 5.47 4.77 2.08
N VAL A 120 6.05 4.87 3.28
CA VAL A 120 5.39 5.56 4.40
C VAL A 120 5.03 7.00 4.09
N LEU A 121 5.75 7.63 3.15
CA LEU A 121 5.46 8.99 2.72
C LEU A 121 4.08 9.12 2.07
N ALA A 122 3.59 8.09 1.36
CA ALA A 122 2.28 8.14 0.71
C ALA A 122 1.12 8.28 1.71
N PRO A 123 0.95 7.39 2.72
CA PRO A 123 -0.07 7.58 3.75
C PRO A 123 0.17 8.83 4.61
N LEU A 124 1.42 9.25 4.85
CA LEU A 124 1.71 10.47 5.58
C LEU A 124 1.29 11.73 4.80
N ILE A 125 1.56 11.79 3.50
CA ILE A 125 1.09 12.90 2.65
C ILE A 125 -0.43 12.97 2.68
N ALA A 126 -1.12 11.83 2.53
CA ALA A 126 -2.57 11.79 2.62
C ALA A 126 -3.07 12.22 4.00
N LEU A 127 -2.42 11.78 5.09
CA LEU A 127 -2.74 12.19 6.44
C LEU A 127 -2.63 13.71 6.60
N PHE A 128 -1.51 14.30 6.19
CA PHE A 128 -1.22 15.72 6.41
C PHE A 128 -2.01 16.66 5.52
N LEU A 129 -2.29 16.27 4.27
CA LEU A 129 -2.94 17.14 3.29
C LEU A 129 -4.45 16.95 3.19
N PHE A 130 -4.99 15.77 3.58
CA PHE A 130 -6.40 15.48 3.47
C PHE A 130 -7.04 15.17 4.83
N PHE A 131 -6.57 14.17 5.56
CA PHE A 131 -7.27 13.71 6.77
C PHE A 131 -7.21 14.72 7.92
N LEU A 132 -6.07 15.37 8.16
CA LEU A 132 -5.94 16.36 9.23
C LEU A 132 -6.72 17.64 8.95
N PRO A 133 -6.68 18.22 7.74
CA PRO A 133 -7.55 19.37 7.39
C PRO A 133 -9.04 19.02 7.52
N MET A 134 -9.47 17.85 7.04
CA MET A 134 -10.86 17.39 7.17
C MET A 134 -11.29 17.19 8.63
N ALA A 135 -10.37 16.80 9.50
CA ALA A 135 -10.59 16.68 10.94
C ALA A 135 -10.46 18.01 11.71
N GLY A 136 -10.30 19.14 11.01
CA GLY A 136 -10.16 20.47 11.63
C GLY A 136 -8.79 20.73 12.28
N ALA A 137 -7.83 19.82 12.12
CA ALA A 137 -6.48 19.99 12.68
C ALA A 137 -5.57 20.88 11.81
N GLY A 138 -6.05 21.31 10.65
CA GLY A 138 -5.29 22.10 9.68
C GLY A 138 -4.25 21.27 8.93
N TYR A 139 -3.62 21.87 7.92
CA TYR A 139 -2.52 21.22 7.19
C TYR A 139 -1.40 20.85 8.15
N PHE A 140 -0.85 19.67 7.97
CA PHE A 140 0.20 19.09 8.83
C PHE A 140 -0.17 18.97 10.31
N GLY A 141 -1.43 19.22 10.70
CA GLY A 141 -1.88 19.21 12.09
C GLY A 141 -1.46 20.45 12.88
N LEU A 142 -1.06 21.53 12.22
CA LEU A 142 -0.46 22.72 12.84
C LEU A 142 -1.43 23.47 13.78
N HIS A 143 -2.74 23.29 13.65
CA HIS A 143 -3.71 23.85 14.62
C HIS A 143 -3.55 23.22 16.01
N ARG A 144 -2.95 22.03 16.11
CA ARG A 144 -2.61 21.35 17.39
C ARG A 144 -1.17 21.62 17.85
N GLY A 145 -0.42 22.38 17.07
CA GLY A 145 0.97 22.72 17.32
C GLY A 145 1.99 21.88 16.52
N PRO A 146 3.20 22.40 16.31
CA PRO A 146 4.25 21.74 15.52
C PRO A 146 4.75 20.43 16.15
N THR A 147 4.70 20.33 17.48
CA THR A 147 5.08 19.10 18.21
C THR A 147 4.14 17.93 17.90
N PHE A 148 2.85 18.24 17.66
CA PHE A 148 1.88 17.24 17.22
C PHE A 148 2.23 16.67 15.82
N THR A 149 2.70 17.49 14.91
CA THR A 149 3.20 17.06 13.60
C THR A 149 4.38 16.09 13.76
N LEU A 150 5.32 16.44 14.63
CA LEU A 150 6.48 15.58 14.92
C LEU A 150 6.05 14.24 15.53
N TYR A 151 5.07 14.25 16.45
CA TYR A 151 4.49 13.02 16.99
C TYR A 151 3.91 12.13 15.90
N LEU A 152 3.13 12.70 14.95
CA LEU A 152 2.54 11.93 13.85
C LEU A 152 3.60 11.33 12.93
N LEU A 153 4.69 12.04 12.67
CA LEU A 153 5.82 11.50 11.92
C LEU A 153 6.44 10.30 12.64
N LEU A 154 6.78 10.47 13.93
CA LEU A 154 7.42 9.42 14.72
C LEU A 154 6.56 8.16 14.85
N VAL A 155 5.28 8.32 15.16
CA VAL A 155 4.37 7.19 15.37
C VAL A 155 4.11 6.39 14.10
N ASN A 156 4.20 7.01 12.93
CA ASN A 156 3.99 6.35 11.63
C ASN A 156 5.27 5.75 11.02
N LEU A 157 6.47 6.07 11.52
CA LEU A 157 7.72 5.52 10.99
C LEU A 157 7.74 3.99 10.88
N PRO A 158 7.25 3.21 11.87
CA PRO A 158 7.29 1.75 11.78
C PRO A 158 6.35 1.18 10.70
N PHE A 159 5.32 1.93 10.26
CA PHE A 159 4.33 1.43 9.31
C PHE A 159 4.96 0.81 8.07
N GLY A 160 5.78 1.54 7.35
CA GLY A 160 6.35 1.08 6.08
C GLY A 160 7.33 -0.08 6.25
N ILE A 161 8.17 -0.01 7.29
CA ILE A 161 9.15 -1.06 7.57
C ILE A 161 8.46 -2.36 7.96
N VAL A 162 7.47 -2.30 8.87
CA VAL A 162 6.73 -3.48 9.33
C VAL A 162 5.87 -4.04 8.21
N THR A 163 5.24 -3.19 7.38
CA THR A 163 4.51 -3.64 6.18
C THR A 163 5.43 -4.40 5.24
N ALA A 164 6.65 -3.89 4.98
CA ALA A 164 7.62 -4.57 4.14
C ALA A 164 8.11 -5.90 4.74
N LEU A 165 8.38 -5.94 6.04
CA LEU A 165 8.76 -7.15 6.77
C LEU A 165 7.65 -8.20 6.74
N ALA A 166 6.40 -7.81 7.01
CA ALA A 166 5.26 -8.69 7.00
C ALA A 166 5.00 -9.26 5.59
N ALA A 167 5.05 -8.40 4.56
CA ALA A 167 4.93 -8.86 3.18
C ALA A 167 6.00 -9.88 2.81
N ARG A 168 7.26 -9.63 3.19
CA ARG A 168 8.37 -10.57 2.98
C ARG A 168 8.18 -11.87 3.73
N ALA A 169 7.72 -11.83 4.98
CA ALA A 169 7.48 -13.04 5.78
C ALA A 169 6.37 -13.91 5.18
N ILE A 170 5.35 -13.31 4.58
CA ILE A 170 4.26 -14.03 3.92
C ILE A 170 4.75 -14.67 2.61
N ILE A 171 5.54 -13.95 1.82
CA ILE A 171 6.01 -14.41 0.50
C ILE A 171 7.24 -15.31 0.62
N GLY A 172 8.17 -15.02 1.53
CA GLY A 172 9.42 -15.74 1.69
C GLY A 172 9.29 -17.19 2.19
N LYS A 173 8.06 -17.68 2.39
CA LYS A 173 7.76 -19.08 2.72
C LYS A 173 7.44 -19.95 1.49
N HIS A 174 7.47 -19.38 0.30
CA HIS A 174 7.33 -20.13 -0.94
C HIS A 174 8.73 -20.24 -1.59
N PRO A 175 9.32 -21.45 -1.58
CA PRO A 175 10.56 -21.71 -2.29
C PRO A 175 10.38 -21.62 -3.80
#